data_44232eac14acbc51fb72a14ca8a6563a
#
_entry.id   44232eac14acbc51fb72a14ca8a6563a
#
_cell.length_a   1.000
_cell.length_b   1.000
_cell.length_c   1.000
_cell.angle_alpha   90.00
_cell.angle_beta   90.00
_cell.angle_gamma   90.00
#
_symmetry.space_group_name_H-M   'P 1'
#
loop_
_entity.id
_entity.type
_entity.pdbx_description
1 polymer ?
#
loop_
_entity_poly.entity_id
_entity_poly.type
_entity_poly.pdbx_seq_one_letter_code
_entity_poly.pdbx_strand_id
1 'polypeptide(L)'
;LAVASELIHMATLVHDDIIDDSNFRRNQPSVHSKWGPEISIVSGDYLYAKAFVILSNFEDVKIGRAFAACAHVMCEGEMKQIEKRKDFALPEEEYLRIIHKKTAALFQASCMGGTILAGGSLAAADKLGGFGYGLGMAFQIVDDCMDLTVGDGMLGKKAGLDLLKSDMTLPILYLF
;
A
#
# COMPACT_ATOMS: atom_id res chain seq x y z
N LEU A 1 3.77 -4.68 17.10
CA LEU A 1 3.12 -4.95 15.83
C LEU A 1 2.92 -3.66 15.04
N ALA A 2 2.31 -2.59 15.61
CA ALA A 2 2.07 -1.33 14.93
C ALA A 2 3.33 -0.75 14.26
N VAL A 3 4.48 -0.76 14.95
CA VAL A 3 5.75 -0.31 14.37
C VAL A 3 6.16 -1.16 13.16
N ALA A 4 5.97 -2.48 13.20
CA ALA A 4 6.29 -3.35 12.07
C ALA A 4 5.38 -3.07 10.86
N SER A 5 4.07 -2.89 11.09
CA SER A 5 3.12 -2.47 10.04
C SER A 5 3.52 -1.14 9.41
N GLU A 6 3.88 -0.15 10.21
CA GLU A 6 4.29 1.16 9.73
C GLU A 6 5.60 1.09 8.94
N LEU A 7 6.58 0.29 9.38
CA LEU A 7 7.84 0.11 8.65
C LEU A 7 7.60 -0.54 7.27
N ILE A 8 6.70 -1.52 7.17
CA ILE A 8 6.30 -2.10 5.88
C ILE A 8 5.65 -1.03 5.01
N HIS A 9 4.70 -0.26 5.54
CA HIS A 9 4.08 0.83 4.83
C HIS A 9 5.10 1.88 4.35
N MET A 10 6.00 2.31 5.24
CA MET A 10 7.05 3.27 4.86
C MET A 10 8.00 2.73 3.79
N ALA A 11 8.32 1.43 3.84
CA ALA A 11 9.14 0.78 2.81
C ALA A 11 8.46 0.84 1.43
N THR A 12 7.16 0.53 1.37
CA THR A 12 6.42 0.63 0.10
C THR A 12 6.40 2.07 -0.43
N LEU A 13 6.15 3.06 0.44
CA LEU A 13 6.16 4.46 0.02
C LEU A 13 7.51 4.91 -0.54
N VAL A 14 8.62 4.44 0.03
CA VAL A 14 9.98 4.76 -0.46
C VAL A 14 10.22 4.12 -1.83
N HIS A 15 9.79 2.88 -2.04
CA HIS A 15 9.89 2.21 -3.33
C HIS A 15 8.94 2.82 -4.37
N ASP A 16 7.70 3.13 -3.99
CA ASP A 16 6.72 3.79 -4.86
C ASP A 16 7.23 5.14 -5.37
N ASP A 17 7.92 5.93 -4.52
CA ASP A 17 8.49 7.21 -4.93
C ASP A 17 9.52 7.06 -6.06
N ILE A 18 10.22 5.90 -6.15
CA ILE A 18 11.14 5.60 -7.27
C ILE A 18 10.35 5.17 -8.50
N ILE A 19 9.41 4.24 -8.33
CA ILE A 19 8.57 3.67 -9.42
C ILE A 19 7.80 4.79 -10.12
N ASP A 20 7.37 5.77 -9.35
CA ASP A 20 6.53 6.88 -9.78
C ASP A 20 7.30 8.15 -10.11
N ASP A 21 8.64 8.15 -10.01
CA ASP A 21 9.50 9.33 -10.15
C ASP A 21 9.00 10.54 -9.33
N SER A 22 8.54 10.25 -8.12
CA SER A 22 7.91 11.25 -7.24
C SER A 22 8.95 12.04 -6.47
N ASN A 23 9.02 13.35 -6.75
CA ASN A 23 9.99 14.24 -6.09
C ASN A 23 9.56 14.70 -4.69
N PHE A 24 8.27 14.64 -4.38
CA PHE A 24 7.71 15.10 -3.11
C PHE A 24 6.76 14.07 -2.50
N ARG A 25 6.82 13.96 -1.17
CA ARG A 25 5.91 13.18 -0.34
C ARG A 25 5.47 14.02 0.86
N ARG A 26 4.16 14.24 1.02
CA ARG A 26 3.59 15.05 2.11
C ARG A 26 4.27 16.43 2.25
N ASN A 27 4.45 17.12 1.14
CA ASN A 27 5.12 18.44 1.03
C ASN A 27 6.62 18.45 1.46
N GLN A 28 7.24 17.28 1.56
CA GLN A 28 8.68 17.16 1.81
C GLN A 28 9.35 16.48 0.61
N PRO A 29 10.62 16.79 0.31
CA PRO A 29 11.35 16.04 -0.70
C PRO A 29 11.35 14.55 -0.38
N SER A 30 11.09 13.70 -1.38
CA SER A 30 11.18 12.25 -1.24
C SER A 30 12.63 11.81 -1.01
N VAL A 31 12.80 10.58 -0.49
CA VAL A 31 14.13 9.96 -0.37
C VAL A 31 14.80 9.89 -1.73
N HIS A 32 14.04 9.51 -2.76
CA HIS A 32 14.47 9.43 -4.15
C HIS A 32 15.01 10.77 -4.68
N SER A 33 14.25 11.84 -4.48
CA SER A 33 14.64 13.18 -4.94
C SER A 33 15.87 13.73 -4.21
N LYS A 34 16.07 13.36 -2.93
CA LYS A 34 17.12 13.90 -2.08
C LYS A 34 18.45 13.14 -2.16
N TRP A 35 18.40 11.81 -2.31
CA TRP A 35 19.58 10.94 -2.24
C TRP A 35 19.74 9.98 -3.41
N GLY A 36 18.85 10.05 -4.39
CA GLY A 36 18.88 9.20 -5.59
C GLY A 36 18.24 7.83 -5.43
N PRO A 37 18.08 7.11 -6.55
CA PRO A 37 17.38 5.83 -6.59
C PRO A 37 18.10 4.72 -5.80
N GLU A 38 19.43 4.65 -5.84
CA GLU A 38 20.20 3.60 -5.16
C GLU A 38 19.98 3.64 -3.64
N ILE A 39 20.07 4.83 -3.04
CA ILE A 39 19.84 5.01 -1.59
C ILE A 39 18.39 4.70 -1.25
N SER A 40 17.45 5.07 -2.12
CA SER A 40 16.03 4.81 -1.89
C SER A 40 15.71 3.31 -1.90
N ILE A 41 16.24 2.56 -2.87
CA ILE A 41 16.07 1.09 -2.93
C ILE A 41 16.57 0.47 -1.62
N VAL A 42 17.81 0.76 -1.25
CA VAL A 42 18.42 0.18 -0.03
C VAL A 42 17.70 0.62 1.23
N SER A 43 17.19 1.86 1.27
CA SER A 43 16.40 2.36 2.41
C SER A 43 15.09 1.60 2.56
N GLY A 44 14.35 1.35 1.47
CA GLY A 44 13.13 0.55 1.49
C GLY A 44 13.41 -0.89 1.93
N ASP A 45 14.45 -1.52 1.39
CA ASP A 45 14.88 -2.87 1.79
C ASP A 45 15.25 -2.94 3.27
N TYR A 46 15.95 -1.92 3.78
CA TYR A 46 16.30 -1.83 5.20
C TYR A 46 15.05 -1.74 6.08
N LEU A 47 14.06 -0.93 5.70
CA LEU A 47 12.80 -0.80 6.45
C LEU A 47 12.03 -2.14 6.46
N TYR A 48 11.94 -2.83 5.32
CA TYR A 48 11.36 -4.17 5.24
C TYR A 48 12.10 -5.16 6.15
N ALA A 49 13.42 -5.24 6.03
CA ALA A 49 14.24 -6.13 6.86
C ALA A 49 14.02 -5.84 8.35
N LYS A 50 13.99 -4.57 8.74
CA LYS A 50 13.74 -4.15 10.13
C LYS A 50 12.35 -4.56 10.62
N ALA A 51 11.33 -4.43 9.79
CA ALA A 51 9.98 -4.90 10.10
C ALA A 51 9.96 -6.40 10.38
N PHE A 52 10.61 -7.20 9.53
CA PHE A 52 10.66 -8.66 9.70
C PHE A 52 11.51 -9.09 10.90
N VAL A 53 12.56 -8.35 11.25
CA VAL A 53 13.28 -8.56 12.52
C VAL A 53 12.34 -8.35 13.72
N ILE A 54 11.50 -7.32 13.70
CA ILE A 54 10.51 -7.09 14.77
C ILE A 54 9.47 -8.22 14.79
N LEU A 55 8.95 -8.61 13.64
CA LEU A 55 7.93 -9.67 13.51
C LEU A 55 8.46 -11.05 13.94
N SER A 56 9.73 -11.32 13.74
CA SER A 56 10.36 -12.60 14.14
C SER A 56 10.51 -12.76 15.65
N ASN A 57 10.37 -11.69 16.44
CA ASN A 57 10.40 -11.75 17.91
C ASN A 57 9.03 -12.10 18.54
N PHE A 58 7.95 -12.22 17.75
CA PHE A 58 6.69 -12.69 18.29
C PHE A 58 6.69 -14.21 18.41
N GLU A 59 6.24 -14.72 19.57
CA GLU A 59 6.14 -16.17 19.82
C GLU A 59 5.15 -16.87 18.90
N ASP A 60 4.00 -16.20 18.59
CA ASP A 60 3.03 -16.74 17.62
C ASP A 60 3.51 -16.51 16.19
N VAL A 61 4.03 -17.56 15.59
CA VAL A 61 4.54 -17.57 14.20
C VAL A 61 3.46 -17.18 13.17
N LYS A 62 2.17 -17.23 13.52
CA LYS A 62 1.09 -16.84 12.61
C LYS A 62 1.16 -15.35 12.29
N ILE A 63 1.61 -14.52 13.23
CA ILE A 63 1.77 -13.07 13.00
C ILE A 63 2.83 -12.85 11.90
N GLY A 64 4.01 -13.44 12.06
CA GLY A 64 5.08 -13.32 11.06
C GLY A 64 4.67 -13.85 9.69
N ARG A 65 3.97 -15.00 9.65
CA ARG A 65 3.46 -15.59 8.40
C ARG A 65 2.43 -14.70 7.71
N ALA A 66 1.50 -14.09 8.48
CA ALA A 66 0.49 -13.20 7.93
C ALA A 66 1.12 -11.96 7.27
N PHE A 67 2.13 -11.37 7.91
CA PHE A 67 2.83 -10.22 7.36
C PHE A 67 3.75 -10.57 6.19
N ALA A 68 4.36 -11.76 6.19
CA ALA A 68 5.14 -12.22 5.04
C ALA A 68 4.25 -12.47 3.81
N ALA A 69 3.09 -13.11 4.01
CA ALA A 69 2.09 -13.29 2.96
C ALA A 69 1.55 -11.94 2.47
N CYS A 70 1.29 -10.99 3.38
CA CYS A 70 0.87 -9.65 3.04
C CYS A 70 1.90 -8.93 2.16
N ALA A 71 3.18 -8.92 2.55
CA ALA A 71 4.24 -8.28 1.78
C ALA A 71 4.36 -8.87 0.37
N HIS A 72 4.25 -10.20 0.24
CA HIS A 72 4.25 -10.88 -1.06
C HIS A 72 3.07 -10.40 -1.93
N VAL A 73 1.86 -10.40 -1.37
CA VAL A 73 0.64 -9.95 -2.07
C VAL A 73 0.72 -8.48 -2.47
N MET A 74 1.32 -7.61 -1.62
CA MET A 74 1.51 -6.20 -1.95
C MET A 74 2.45 -6.02 -3.14
N CYS A 75 3.54 -6.76 -3.23
CA CYS A 75 4.44 -6.74 -4.39
C CYS A 75 3.73 -7.21 -5.67
N GLU A 76 2.91 -8.28 -5.59
CA GLU A 76 2.09 -8.70 -6.74
C GLU A 76 1.11 -7.61 -7.18
N GLY A 77 0.50 -6.90 -6.24
CA GLY A 77 -0.41 -5.78 -6.52
C GLY A 77 0.28 -4.65 -7.27
N GLU A 78 1.48 -4.25 -6.80
CA GLU A 78 2.28 -3.22 -7.45
C GLU A 78 2.71 -3.63 -8.87
N MET A 79 3.25 -4.85 -9.03
CA MET A 79 3.63 -5.36 -10.35
C MET A 79 2.43 -5.36 -11.31
N LYS A 80 1.24 -5.74 -10.80
CA LYS A 80 0.03 -5.77 -11.62
C LYS A 80 -0.45 -4.39 -12.01
N GLN A 81 -0.37 -3.41 -11.10
CA GLN A 81 -0.69 -2.02 -11.43
C GLN A 81 0.22 -1.50 -12.54
N ILE A 82 1.54 -1.72 -12.44
CA ILE A 82 2.50 -1.31 -13.46
C ILE A 82 2.19 -1.96 -14.82
N GLU A 83 1.91 -3.28 -14.82
CA GLU A 83 1.52 -4.02 -16.04
C GLU A 83 0.27 -3.43 -16.70
N LYS A 84 -0.67 -2.94 -15.88
CA LYS A 84 -1.97 -2.44 -16.31
C LYS A 84 -2.04 -0.93 -16.58
N ARG A 85 -0.94 -0.23 -16.47
CA ARG A 85 -0.85 1.16 -16.90
C ARG A 85 -1.27 1.31 -18.36
N LYS A 86 -2.04 2.34 -18.69
CA LYS A 86 -2.59 2.62 -20.04
C LYS A 86 -3.61 1.59 -20.57
N ASP A 87 -4.05 0.65 -19.77
CA ASP A 87 -5.09 -0.31 -20.15
C ASP A 87 -6.48 0.31 -19.88
N PHE A 88 -6.94 1.20 -20.76
CA PHE A 88 -8.24 1.88 -20.65
C PHE A 88 -9.44 0.91 -20.68
N ALA A 89 -9.23 -0.35 -21.03
CA ALA A 89 -10.23 -1.40 -20.99
C ALA A 89 -10.14 -2.29 -19.74
N LEU A 90 -9.37 -1.86 -18.72
CA LEU A 90 -9.21 -2.61 -17.46
C LEU A 90 -10.60 -2.82 -16.83
N PRO A 91 -11.02 -4.08 -16.58
CA PRO A 91 -12.27 -4.35 -15.89
C PRO A 91 -12.24 -3.83 -14.45
N GLU A 92 -13.36 -3.29 -13.96
CA GLU A 92 -13.50 -2.84 -12.57
C GLU A 92 -13.07 -3.93 -11.56
N GLU A 93 -13.43 -5.19 -11.81
CA GLU A 93 -13.04 -6.31 -10.95
C GLU A 93 -11.51 -6.45 -10.82
N GLU A 94 -10.77 -6.20 -11.90
CA GLU A 94 -9.31 -6.28 -11.89
C GLU A 94 -8.70 -5.08 -11.15
N TYR A 95 -9.27 -3.87 -11.31
CA TYR A 95 -8.91 -2.72 -10.49
C TYR A 95 -9.11 -3.03 -8.99
N LEU A 96 -10.27 -3.58 -8.61
CA LEU A 96 -10.55 -3.95 -7.22
C LEU A 96 -9.56 -5.00 -6.69
N ARG A 97 -9.12 -5.95 -7.53
CA ARG A 97 -8.06 -6.90 -7.17
C ARG A 97 -6.71 -6.22 -6.94
N ILE A 98 -6.36 -5.24 -7.77
CA ILE A 98 -5.10 -4.49 -7.64
C ILE A 98 -5.09 -3.73 -6.31
N ILE A 99 -6.11 -2.92 -6.01
CA ILE A 99 -6.16 -2.14 -4.77
C ILE A 99 -6.28 -3.02 -3.53
N HIS A 100 -6.95 -4.17 -3.62
CA HIS A 100 -6.92 -5.16 -2.56
C HIS A 100 -5.48 -5.56 -2.25
N LYS A 101 -4.74 -6.01 -3.26
CA LYS A 101 -3.37 -6.50 -3.09
C LYS A 101 -2.42 -5.39 -2.64
N LYS A 102 -2.45 -4.24 -3.29
CA LYS A 102 -1.52 -3.13 -3.03
C LYS A 102 -1.77 -2.47 -1.68
N THR A 103 -3.03 -2.24 -1.31
CA THR A 103 -3.41 -1.41 -0.15
C THR A 103 -4.14 -2.19 0.93
N ALA A 104 -5.27 -2.84 0.61
CA ALA A 104 -6.14 -3.43 1.63
C ALA A 104 -5.50 -4.61 2.36
N ALA A 105 -4.56 -5.33 1.74
CA ALA A 105 -3.85 -6.45 2.34
C ALA A 105 -3.12 -6.07 3.64
N LEU A 106 -2.50 -4.88 3.71
CA LEU A 106 -1.82 -4.43 4.93
C LEU A 106 -2.80 -4.06 6.05
N PHE A 107 -3.93 -3.42 5.72
CA PHE A 107 -5.01 -3.18 6.67
C PHE A 107 -5.55 -4.49 7.25
N GLN A 108 -5.81 -5.47 6.38
CA GLN A 108 -6.27 -6.80 6.77
C GLN A 108 -5.27 -7.50 7.70
N ALA A 109 -3.99 -7.57 7.31
CA ALA A 109 -2.94 -8.21 8.09
C ALA A 109 -2.74 -7.52 9.45
N SER A 110 -2.83 -6.19 9.49
CA SER A 110 -2.69 -5.41 10.73
C SER A 110 -3.83 -5.69 11.71
N CYS A 111 -5.08 -5.76 11.24
CA CYS A 111 -6.24 -6.10 12.07
C CYS A 111 -6.20 -7.54 12.56
N MET A 112 -5.87 -8.50 11.68
CA MET A 112 -5.71 -9.91 12.06
C MET A 112 -4.59 -10.10 13.07
N GLY A 113 -3.41 -9.58 12.77
CA GLY A 113 -2.23 -9.71 13.63
C GLY A 113 -2.42 -9.05 14.99
N GLY A 114 -3.08 -7.89 15.04
CA GLY A 114 -3.44 -7.21 16.29
C GLY A 114 -4.38 -8.06 17.15
N THR A 115 -5.36 -8.70 16.52
CA THR A 115 -6.31 -9.59 17.22
C THR A 115 -5.62 -10.82 17.78
N ILE A 116 -4.74 -11.46 17.00
CA ILE A 116 -3.96 -12.63 17.45
C ILE A 116 -3.05 -12.24 18.63
N LEU A 117 -2.35 -11.12 18.51
CA LEU A 117 -1.44 -10.62 19.55
C LEU A 117 -2.18 -10.30 20.86
N ALA A 118 -3.43 -9.86 20.78
CA ALA A 118 -4.27 -9.60 21.94
C ALA A 118 -4.91 -10.88 22.54
N GLY A 119 -4.56 -12.08 22.04
CA GLY A 119 -5.11 -13.34 22.50
C GLY A 119 -6.51 -13.65 21.97
N GLY A 120 -6.95 -12.95 20.93
CA GLY A 120 -8.24 -13.20 20.27
C GLY A 120 -8.27 -14.55 19.53
N SER A 121 -9.48 -15.12 19.40
CA SER A 121 -9.66 -16.35 18.63
C SER A 121 -9.40 -16.14 17.14
N LEU A 122 -9.10 -17.22 16.40
CA LEU A 122 -8.94 -17.17 14.93
C LEU A 122 -10.20 -16.62 14.26
N ALA A 123 -11.39 -17.02 14.75
CA ALA A 123 -12.66 -16.50 14.22
C ALA A 123 -12.81 -14.97 14.44
N ALA A 124 -12.30 -14.45 15.55
CA ALA A 124 -12.27 -13.01 15.79
C ALA A 124 -11.24 -12.32 14.86
N ALA A 125 -10.07 -12.94 14.67
CA ALA A 125 -9.03 -12.44 13.78
C ALA A 125 -9.53 -12.37 12.33
N ASP A 126 -10.25 -13.38 11.85
CA ASP A 126 -10.84 -13.40 10.50
C ASP A 126 -11.88 -12.29 10.33
N LYS A 127 -12.76 -12.09 11.33
CA LYS A 127 -13.76 -11.01 11.28
C LYS A 127 -13.12 -9.62 11.26
N LEU A 128 -12.13 -9.38 12.11
CA LEU A 128 -11.41 -8.09 12.15
C LEU A 128 -10.51 -7.93 10.92
N GLY A 129 -9.98 -9.01 10.38
CA GLY A 129 -9.33 -9.01 9.06
C GLY A 129 -10.28 -8.57 7.95
N GLY A 130 -11.53 -9.09 7.94
CA GLY A 130 -12.56 -8.65 7.01
C GLY A 130 -12.91 -7.16 7.15
N PHE A 131 -12.95 -6.64 8.38
CA PHE A 131 -13.09 -5.21 8.62
C PHE A 131 -11.90 -4.43 8.04
N GLY A 132 -10.65 -4.88 8.32
CA GLY A 132 -9.44 -4.26 7.80
C GLY A 132 -9.42 -4.24 6.26
N TYR A 133 -9.81 -5.35 5.63
CA TYR A 133 -9.99 -5.43 4.19
C TYR A 133 -10.94 -4.36 3.67
N GLY A 134 -12.17 -4.29 4.21
CA GLY A 134 -13.18 -3.31 3.79
C GLY A 134 -12.73 -1.87 3.99
N LEU A 135 -12.05 -1.58 5.12
CA LEU A 135 -11.48 -0.27 5.40
C LEU A 135 -10.39 0.11 4.39
N GLY A 136 -9.48 -0.83 4.08
CA GLY A 136 -8.41 -0.59 3.11
C GLY A 136 -8.92 -0.38 1.69
N MET A 137 -9.95 -1.13 1.27
CA MET A 137 -10.63 -0.93 -0.01
C MET A 137 -11.27 0.46 -0.09
N ALA A 138 -12.05 0.84 0.93
CA ALA A 138 -12.70 2.15 0.98
C ALA A 138 -11.66 3.29 1.00
N PHE A 139 -10.58 3.11 1.76
CA PHE A 139 -9.49 4.08 1.83
C PHE A 139 -8.89 4.35 0.44
N GLN A 140 -8.55 3.28 -0.31
CA GLN A 140 -7.93 3.44 -1.62
C GLN A 140 -8.90 4.06 -2.64
N ILE A 141 -10.16 3.62 -2.68
CA ILE A 141 -11.16 4.22 -3.59
C ILE A 141 -11.34 5.71 -3.31
N VAL A 142 -11.37 6.10 -2.04
CA VAL A 142 -11.48 7.53 -1.66
C VAL A 142 -10.22 8.30 -2.06
N ASP A 143 -9.01 7.73 -1.85
CA ASP A 143 -7.74 8.36 -2.25
C ASP A 143 -7.71 8.61 -3.77
N ASP A 144 -8.09 7.62 -4.56
CA ASP A 144 -8.18 7.73 -6.03
C ASP A 144 -9.20 8.79 -6.48
N CYS A 145 -10.35 8.89 -5.79
CA CYS A 145 -11.33 9.95 -6.05
C CYS A 145 -10.79 11.34 -5.69
N MET A 146 -10.04 11.43 -4.59
CA MET A 146 -9.46 12.70 -4.14
C MET A 146 -8.37 13.19 -5.09
N ASP A 147 -7.61 12.30 -5.74
CA ASP A 147 -6.60 12.69 -6.73
C ASP A 147 -7.20 13.53 -7.87
N LEU A 148 -8.43 13.23 -8.29
CA LEU A 148 -9.11 13.99 -9.36
C LEU A 148 -9.92 15.20 -8.86
N THR A 149 -10.38 15.20 -7.62
CA THR A 149 -11.37 16.18 -7.14
C THR A 149 -10.79 17.29 -6.28
N VAL A 150 -9.64 17.06 -5.65
CA VAL A 150 -9.02 18.02 -4.74
C VAL A 150 -8.01 18.87 -5.50
N GLY A 151 -8.23 20.19 -5.50
CA GLY A 151 -7.35 21.15 -6.19
C GLY A 151 -5.93 21.18 -5.65
N ASP A 152 -5.03 21.70 -6.49
CA ASP A 152 -3.59 21.81 -6.20
C ASP A 152 -3.30 22.40 -4.82
N GLY A 153 -2.52 21.67 -4.04
CA GLY A 153 -1.99 22.13 -2.75
C GLY A 153 -2.74 21.66 -1.50
N MET A 154 -4.01 21.19 -1.57
CA MET A 154 -4.72 20.70 -0.37
C MET A 154 -4.26 19.31 0.08
N LEU A 155 -3.82 18.46 -0.84
CA LEU A 155 -3.29 17.11 -0.55
C LEU A 155 -1.75 17.06 -0.48
N GLY A 156 -1.07 18.20 -0.67
CA GLY A 156 0.40 18.22 -0.73
C GLY A 156 0.98 17.57 -1.99
N LYS A 157 0.13 17.32 -3.01
CA LYS A 157 0.47 16.81 -4.34
C LYS A 157 -0.27 17.63 -5.39
N LYS A 158 0.15 17.55 -6.65
CA LYS A 158 -0.63 18.05 -7.79
C LYS A 158 -1.85 17.13 -7.98
N ALA A 159 -3.00 17.72 -8.34
CA ALA A 159 -4.19 16.98 -8.71
C ALA A 159 -3.99 16.21 -10.04
N GLY A 160 -4.66 15.07 -10.20
CA GLY A 160 -4.63 14.28 -11.42
C GLY A 160 -3.31 13.57 -11.70
N LEU A 161 -2.53 13.25 -10.67
CA LEU A 161 -1.27 12.52 -10.84
C LEU A 161 -1.50 11.11 -11.40
N ASP A 162 -2.58 10.43 -11.01
CA ASP A 162 -2.91 9.10 -11.53
C ASP A 162 -3.17 9.16 -13.04
N LEU A 163 -3.89 10.17 -13.50
CA LEU A 163 -4.11 10.39 -14.94
C LEU A 163 -2.79 10.67 -15.67
N LEU A 164 -1.91 11.49 -15.11
CA LEU A 164 -0.61 11.80 -15.69
C LEU A 164 0.29 10.57 -15.80
N LYS A 165 0.22 9.66 -14.82
CA LYS A 165 0.95 8.39 -14.81
C LYS A 165 0.27 7.32 -15.66
N SER A 166 -0.97 7.58 -16.10
CA SER A 166 -1.82 6.61 -16.78
C SER A 166 -2.13 5.39 -15.89
N ASP A 167 -2.22 5.58 -14.59
CA ASP A 167 -2.73 4.57 -13.66
C ASP A 167 -4.25 4.49 -13.81
N MET A 168 -4.76 3.29 -14.04
CA MET A 168 -6.19 3.06 -14.29
C MET A 168 -6.93 2.94 -12.97
N THR A 169 -7.27 4.07 -12.37
CA THR A 169 -8.06 4.15 -11.13
C THR A 169 -9.57 4.15 -11.43
N LEU A 170 -10.38 3.80 -10.43
CA LEU A 170 -11.82 3.67 -10.61
C LEU A 170 -12.47 4.92 -11.24
N PRO A 171 -12.18 6.14 -10.77
CA PRO A 171 -12.73 7.34 -11.39
C PRO A 171 -12.32 7.50 -12.85
N ILE A 172 -11.07 7.14 -13.19
CA ILE A 172 -10.58 7.22 -14.57
C ILE A 172 -11.29 6.21 -15.47
N LEU A 173 -11.52 4.98 -14.98
CA LEU A 173 -12.24 3.94 -15.72
C LEU A 173 -13.69 4.32 -16.05
N TYR A 174 -14.31 5.19 -15.23
CA TYR A 174 -15.66 5.68 -15.49
C TYR A 174 -15.73 6.96 -16.34
N LEU A 175 -14.58 7.53 -16.71
CA LEU A 175 -14.49 8.68 -17.63
C LEU A 175 -14.41 8.25 -19.10
N PHE A 176 -14.02 7.01 -19.36
CA PHE A 176 -13.87 6.42 -20.69
C PHE A 176 -14.84 5.28 -20.92
#